data_cec4a440bf82bbbb810bf6a99fd4b190
#
_entry.id   cec4a440bf82bbbb810bf6a99fd4b190
#
_cell.length_a   1.000
_cell.length_b   1.000
_cell.length_c   1.000
_cell.angle_alpha   90.00
_cell.angle_beta   90.00
_cell.angle_gamma   90.00
#
_symmetry.space_group_name_H-M   'P 1'
#
loop_
_entity.id
_entity.type
_entity.pdbx_description
1 polymer ?
#
loop_
_entity_poly.entity_id
_entity_poly.type
_entity_poly.pdbx_seq_one_letter_code
_entity_poly.pdbx_strand_id
1 'polypeptide(L)'
;MRRLALACCALLILTGCQSAYYSAMEKAGIHKRDILVDRVEDARDSQLEAKEQFTDALAQYRSVVEVKGGDLEKRYDALNREYEASLASARDVQSRIEAVEDVAEALFKEWEEELKQYSNARLRAASAQELSRTRAEYKTLIQRMTAAEQRIEPVLSVLHDQVLFLKHT
;
A
#
# COMPACT_ATOMS: atom_id res chain seq x y z
N MET A 1 -10.28 20.48 -29.65
CA MET A 1 -11.22 20.76 -28.55
C MET A 1 -12.03 19.54 -28.09
N ARG A 2 -12.61 18.72 -28.97
CA ARG A 2 -13.36 17.50 -28.56
C ARG A 2 -12.53 16.44 -27.82
N ARG A 3 -11.23 16.31 -28.09
CA ARG A 3 -10.34 15.34 -27.41
C ARG A 3 -9.91 15.77 -25.99
N LEU A 4 -9.85 17.09 -25.72
CA LEU A 4 -9.61 17.60 -24.36
C LEU A 4 -10.83 17.45 -23.46
N ALA A 5 -12.04 17.58 -23.98
CA ALA A 5 -13.28 17.42 -23.22
C ALA A 5 -13.48 15.95 -22.78
N LEU A 6 -13.10 14.96 -23.61
CA LEU A 6 -13.16 13.55 -23.27
C LEU A 6 -12.14 13.15 -22.19
N ALA A 7 -10.95 13.76 -22.18
CA ALA A 7 -9.94 13.51 -21.13
C ALA A 7 -10.36 14.08 -19.76
N CYS A 8 -11.02 15.24 -19.72
CA CYS A 8 -11.54 15.80 -18.46
C CYS A 8 -12.71 14.96 -17.89
N CYS A 9 -13.59 14.40 -18.72
CA CYS A 9 -14.68 13.53 -18.24
C CYS A 9 -14.17 12.21 -17.65
N ALA A 10 -13.09 11.63 -18.18
CA ALA A 10 -12.52 10.39 -17.66
C ALA A 10 -11.88 10.55 -16.27
N LEU A 11 -11.29 11.72 -15.95
CA LEU A 11 -10.70 12.02 -14.64
C LEU A 11 -11.76 12.22 -13.53
N LEU A 12 -12.97 12.67 -13.89
CA LEU A 12 -14.06 12.90 -12.92
C LEU A 12 -14.75 11.60 -12.46
N ILE A 13 -14.61 10.49 -13.19
CA ILE A 13 -15.27 9.22 -12.87
C ILE A 13 -14.54 8.48 -11.75
N LEU A 14 -13.22 8.66 -11.58
CA LEU A 14 -12.42 7.94 -10.57
C LEU A 14 -12.68 8.43 -9.15
N THR A 15 -12.98 9.70 -8.93
CA THR A 15 -13.28 10.26 -7.59
C THR A 15 -14.71 9.94 -7.11
N GLY A 16 -15.63 9.63 -8.01
CA GLY A 16 -17.02 9.31 -7.67
C GLY A 16 -17.24 7.90 -7.11
N CYS A 17 -16.42 6.92 -7.48
CA CYS A 17 -16.59 5.53 -7.05
C CYS A 17 -16.27 5.33 -5.57
N GLN A 18 -15.30 6.04 -5.03
CA GLN A 18 -14.84 5.89 -3.65
C GLN A 18 -15.84 6.43 -2.63
N SER A 19 -16.43 7.62 -2.90
CA SER A 19 -17.48 8.16 -2.03
C SER A 19 -18.77 7.32 -2.06
N ALA A 20 -19.11 6.75 -3.22
CA ALA A 20 -20.25 5.84 -3.35
C ALA A 20 -20.03 4.53 -2.58
N TYR A 21 -18.80 3.99 -2.61
CA TYR A 21 -18.41 2.82 -1.83
C TYR A 21 -18.58 3.04 -0.34
N TYR A 22 -17.99 4.12 0.23
CA TYR A 22 -18.11 4.41 1.65
C TYR A 22 -19.56 4.68 2.07
N SER A 23 -20.36 5.38 1.25
CA SER A 23 -21.79 5.58 1.53
C SER A 23 -22.59 4.27 1.53
N ALA A 24 -22.21 3.30 0.70
CA ALA A 24 -22.84 1.99 0.69
C ALA A 24 -22.49 1.18 1.94
N MET A 25 -21.21 1.23 2.36
CA MET A 25 -20.73 0.54 3.57
C MET A 25 -21.39 1.11 4.84
N GLU A 26 -21.55 2.43 4.93
CA GLU A 26 -22.25 3.07 6.05
C GLU A 26 -23.73 2.67 6.15
N LYS A 27 -24.41 2.55 5.00
CA LYS A 27 -25.80 2.03 4.96
C LYS A 27 -25.89 0.59 5.44
N ALA A 28 -24.81 -0.18 5.29
CA ALA A 28 -24.70 -1.54 5.82
C ALA A 28 -24.22 -1.60 7.29
N GLY A 29 -24.02 -0.43 7.94
CA GLY A 29 -23.56 -0.32 9.32
C GLY A 29 -22.06 -0.45 9.52
N ILE A 30 -21.27 -0.41 8.43
CA ILE A 30 -19.80 -0.46 8.47
C ILE A 30 -19.26 0.96 8.35
N HIS A 31 -18.63 1.44 9.40
CA HIS A 31 -18.11 2.82 9.46
C HIS A 31 -16.69 2.92 8.89
N LYS A 32 -16.32 4.10 8.37
CA LYS A 32 -14.96 4.35 7.83
C LYS A 32 -13.86 4.05 8.82
N ARG A 33 -14.11 4.21 10.13
CA ARG A 33 -13.15 3.84 11.17
C ARG A 33 -12.87 2.36 11.18
N ASP A 34 -13.89 1.52 11.03
CA ASP A 34 -13.75 0.07 11.01
C ASP A 34 -13.00 -0.36 9.74
N ILE A 35 -13.36 0.23 8.60
CA ILE A 35 -12.65 0.02 7.34
C ILE A 35 -11.16 0.43 7.45
N LEU A 36 -10.85 1.53 8.14
CA LEU A 36 -9.46 1.96 8.34
C LEU A 36 -8.67 0.93 9.16
N VAL A 37 -9.25 0.37 10.21
CA VAL A 37 -8.61 -0.69 11.01
C VAL A 37 -8.31 -1.90 10.15
N ASP A 38 -9.29 -2.40 9.39
CA ASP A 38 -9.12 -3.53 8.48
C ASP A 38 -8.03 -3.27 7.44
N ARG A 39 -7.99 -2.08 6.83
CA ARG A 39 -6.95 -1.72 5.85
C ARG A 39 -5.55 -1.65 6.45
N VAL A 40 -5.43 -1.17 7.69
CA VAL A 40 -4.15 -1.14 8.41
C VAL A 40 -3.68 -2.57 8.70
N GLU A 41 -4.58 -3.47 9.08
CA GLU A 41 -4.27 -4.89 9.28
C GLU A 41 -3.85 -5.56 7.98
N ASP A 42 -4.60 -5.38 6.89
CA ASP A 42 -4.25 -5.87 5.55
C ASP A 42 -2.86 -5.39 5.12
N ALA A 43 -2.55 -4.11 5.31
CA ALA A 43 -1.26 -3.54 4.93
C ALA A 43 -0.11 -4.07 5.80
N ARG A 44 -0.34 -4.29 7.10
CA ARG A 44 0.64 -4.93 7.98
C ARG A 44 0.93 -6.36 7.54
N ASP A 45 -0.10 -7.12 7.24
CA ASP A 45 0.01 -8.52 6.86
C ASP A 45 0.73 -8.65 5.50
N SER A 46 0.39 -7.81 4.52
CA SER A 46 1.13 -7.71 3.26
C SER A 46 2.61 -7.37 3.45
N GLN A 47 2.96 -6.49 4.39
CA GLN A 47 4.37 -6.20 4.72
C GLN A 47 5.09 -7.41 5.34
N LEU A 48 4.40 -8.23 6.13
CA LEU A 48 4.97 -9.46 6.68
C LEU A 48 5.20 -10.52 5.60
N GLU A 49 4.22 -10.73 4.72
CA GLU A 49 4.32 -11.63 3.57
C GLU A 49 5.45 -11.18 2.62
N ALA A 50 5.56 -9.88 2.34
CA ALA A 50 6.67 -9.34 1.55
C ALA A 50 8.03 -9.63 2.19
N LYS A 51 8.16 -9.48 3.51
CA LYS A 51 9.38 -9.81 4.23
C LYS A 51 9.77 -11.28 4.07
N GLU A 52 8.82 -12.21 4.13
CA GLU A 52 9.07 -13.64 3.91
C GLU A 52 9.50 -13.88 2.46
N GLN A 53 8.77 -13.36 1.48
CA GLN A 53 9.10 -13.47 0.07
C GLN A 53 10.53 -12.95 -0.24
N PHE A 54 10.91 -11.81 0.31
CA PHE A 54 12.26 -11.26 0.14
C PHE A 54 13.34 -12.10 0.84
N THR A 55 13.00 -12.77 1.94
CA THR A 55 13.92 -13.71 2.60
C THR A 55 14.19 -14.91 1.71
N ASP A 56 13.16 -15.48 1.09
CA ASP A 56 13.26 -16.61 0.17
C ASP A 56 14.02 -16.24 -1.12
N ALA A 57 13.70 -15.07 -1.69
CA ALA A 57 14.41 -14.55 -2.85
C ALA A 57 15.92 -14.34 -2.58
N LEU A 58 16.29 -13.85 -1.39
CA LEU A 58 17.69 -13.72 -0.99
C LEU A 58 18.37 -15.08 -0.78
N ALA A 59 17.67 -16.09 -0.26
CA ALA A 59 18.18 -17.45 -0.13
C ALA A 59 18.44 -18.05 -1.52
N GLN A 60 17.51 -17.89 -2.46
CA GLN A 60 17.67 -18.33 -3.84
C GLN A 60 18.82 -17.60 -4.54
N TYR A 61 18.92 -16.28 -4.37
CA TYR A 61 20.03 -15.48 -4.90
C TYR A 61 21.39 -16.04 -4.45
N ARG A 62 21.56 -16.31 -3.15
CA ARG A 62 22.81 -16.89 -2.60
C ARG A 62 23.11 -18.24 -3.21
N SER A 63 22.13 -19.12 -3.33
CA SER A 63 22.29 -20.45 -3.93
C SER A 63 22.76 -20.37 -5.39
N VAL A 64 22.33 -19.33 -6.12
CA VAL A 64 22.70 -19.11 -7.51
C VAL A 64 24.12 -18.54 -7.66
N VAL A 65 24.52 -17.64 -6.75
CA VAL A 65 25.83 -16.95 -6.83
C VAL A 65 26.97 -17.82 -6.31
N GLU A 66 26.74 -18.63 -5.28
CA GLU A 66 27.78 -19.45 -4.63
C GLU A 66 28.17 -20.71 -5.41
N VAL A 67 27.29 -21.23 -6.27
CA VAL A 67 27.54 -22.45 -7.03
C VAL A 67 28.24 -22.14 -8.34
N LYS A 68 29.48 -22.61 -8.48
CA LYS A 68 30.25 -22.60 -9.75
C LYS A 68 29.87 -23.81 -10.59
N GLY A 69 29.22 -23.58 -11.72
CA GLY A 69 28.74 -24.61 -12.65
C GLY A 69 27.30 -25.01 -12.42
N GLY A 70 26.74 -25.85 -13.28
CA GLY A 70 25.35 -26.26 -13.27
C GLY A 70 24.58 -25.73 -14.47
N ASP A 71 23.30 -26.10 -14.54
CA ASP A 71 22.38 -25.69 -15.59
C ASP A 71 22.03 -24.21 -15.44
N LEU A 72 22.61 -23.36 -16.29
CA LEU A 72 22.41 -21.90 -16.25
C LEU A 72 20.94 -21.53 -16.46
N GLU A 73 20.25 -22.22 -17.34
CA GLU A 73 18.83 -22.00 -17.62
C GLU A 73 17.97 -22.21 -16.37
N LYS A 74 18.20 -23.32 -15.65
CA LYS A 74 17.46 -23.58 -14.39
C LYS A 74 17.74 -22.54 -13.31
N ARG A 75 18.97 -22.07 -13.25
CA ARG A 75 19.36 -21.00 -12.29
C ARG A 75 18.68 -19.68 -12.64
N TYR A 76 18.67 -19.33 -13.91
CA TYR A 76 17.96 -18.16 -14.43
C TYR A 76 16.46 -18.25 -14.10
N ASP A 77 15.81 -19.34 -14.48
CA ASP A 77 14.39 -19.54 -14.27
C ASP A 77 14.01 -19.50 -12.79
N ALA A 78 14.82 -20.09 -11.92
CA ALA A 78 14.59 -20.08 -10.49
C ALA A 78 14.66 -18.65 -9.92
N LEU A 79 15.73 -17.91 -10.23
CA LEU A 79 15.92 -16.56 -9.72
C LEU A 79 14.93 -15.57 -10.34
N ASN A 80 14.59 -15.73 -11.61
CA ASN A 80 13.61 -14.89 -12.27
C ASN A 80 12.20 -15.07 -11.66
N ARG A 81 11.80 -16.28 -11.28
CA ARG A 81 10.53 -16.51 -10.56
C ARG A 81 10.51 -15.78 -9.22
N GLU A 82 11.60 -15.84 -8.46
CA GLU A 82 11.68 -15.13 -7.17
C GLU A 82 11.67 -13.59 -7.35
N TYR A 83 12.33 -13.10 -8.40
CA TYR A 83 12.27 -11.68 -8.72
C TYR A 83 10.84 -11.21 -9.06
N GLU A 84 10.13 -11.93 -9.92
CA GLU A 84 8.76 -11.59 -10.30
C GLU A 84 7.80 -11.70 -9.11
N ALA A 85 7.94 -12.71 -8.26
CA ALA A 85 7.16 -12.85 -7.03
C ALA A 85 7.44 -11.70 -6.06
N SER A 86 8.71 -11.31 -5.89
CA SER A 86 9.11 -10.19 -5.04
C SER A 86 8.58 -8.85 -5.58
N LEU A 87 8.57 -8.67 -6.90
CA LEU A 87 8.01 -7.48 -7.55
C LEU A 87 6.48 -7.39 -7.36
N ALA A 88 5.78 -8.53 -7.46
CA ALA A 88 4.34 -8.59 -7.20
C ALA A 88 4.01 -8.26 -5.73
N SER A 89 4.79 -8.82 -4.80
CA SER A 89 4.65 -8.55 -3.36
C SER A 89 4.91 -7.08 -3.01
N ALA A 90 5.92 -6.45 -3.62
CA ALA A 90 6.19 -5.03 -3.45
C ALA A 90 5.02 -4.14 -3.90
N ARG A 91 4.41 -4.47 -5.04
CA ARG A 91 3.23 -3.77 -5.56
C ARG A 91 2.01 -3.94 -4.67
N ASP A 92 1.81 -5.13 -4.09
CA ASP A 92 0.72 -5.36 -3.14
C ASP A 92 0.89 -4.49 -1.89
N VAL A 93 2.09 -4.46 -1.29
CA VAL A 93 2.41 -3.58 -0.15
C VAL A 93 2.07 -2.12 -0.47
N GLN A 94 2.52 -1.61 -1.61
CA GLN A 94 2.23 -0.24 -2.04
C GLN A 94 0.72 0.00 -2.14
N SER A 95 0.00 -0.89 -2.82
CA SER A 95 -1.46 -0.78 -3.00
C SER A 95 -2.22 -0.81 -1.66
N ARG A 96 -1.76 -1.60 -0.68
CA ARG A 96 -2.35 -1.64 0.65
C ARG A 96 -2.11 -0.35 1.44
N ILE A 97 -0.91 0.23 1.33
CA ILE A 97 -0.60 1.53 1.96
C ILE A 97 -1.50 2.64 1.35
N GLU A 98 -1.63 2.69 0.03
CA GLU A 98 -2.52 3.62 -0.65
C GLU A 98 -3.98 3.47 -0.19
N ALA A 99 -4.46 2.23 -0.01
CA ALA A 99 -5.81 1.98 0.50
C ALA A 99 -6.01 2.46 1.95
N VAL A 100 -4.97 2.44 2.78
CA VAL A 100 -5.00 3.04 4.14
C VAL A 100 -5.09 4.56 4.05
N GLU A 101 -4.32 5.19 3.16
CA GLU A 101 -4.31 6.65 2.96
C GLU A 101 -5.67 7.15 2.49
N ASP A 102 -6.27 6.47 1.53
CA ASP A 102 -7.58 6.79 0.96
C ASP A 102 -8.71 6.79 2.01
N VAL A 103 -8.79 5.74 2.81
CA VAL A 103 -9.85 5.66 3.83
C VAL A 103 -9.60 6.62 4.99
N ALA A 104 -8.34 6.88 5.34
CA ALA A 104 -7.98 7.84 6.38
C ALA A 104 -8.36 9.27 5.97
N GLU A 105 -8.10 9.67 4.71
CA GLU A 105 -8.51 10.96 4.18
C GLU A 105 -10.03 11.13 4.24
N ALA A 106 -10.77 10.11 3.79
CA ALA A 106 -12.24 10.13 3.81
C ALA A 106 -12.78 10.21 5.24
N LEU A 107 -12.22 9.46 6.19
CA LEU A 107 -12.59 9.49 7.61
C LEU A 107 -12.36 10.87 8.23
N PHE A 108 -11.18 11.44 8.03
CA PHE A 108 -10.83 12.73 8.63
C PHE A 108 -11.64 13.87 8.06
N LYS A 109 -11.96 13.84 6.77
CA LYS A 109 -12.83 14.81 6.12
C LYS A 109 -14.25 14.75 6.70
N GLU A 110 -14.81 13.55 6.84
CA GLU A 110 -16.12 13.36 7.46
C GLU A 110 -16.14 13.87 8.89
N TRP A 111 -15.15 13.54 9.71
CA TRP A 111 -15.06 13.99 11.09
C TRP A 111 -14.99 15.52 11.20
N GLU A 112 -14.28 16.20 10.28
CA GLU A 112 -14.29 17.67 10.20
C GLU A 112 -15.66 18.25 9.89
N GLU A 113 -16.43 17.61 9.02
CA GLU A 113 -17.81 18.05 8.73
C GLU A 113 -18.75 17.79 9.91
N GLU A 114 -18.61 16.67 10.60
CA GLU A 114 -19.37 16.37 11.81
C GLU A 114 -19.09 17.36 12.96
N LEU A 115 -17.84 17.82 13.11
CA LEU A 115 -17.48 18.84 14.09
C LEU A 115 -18.31 20.12 13.95
N LYS A 116 -18.75 20.46 12.73
CA LYS A 116 -19.59 21.65 12.47
C LYS A 116 -21.04 21.47 12.94
N GLN A 117 -21.46 20.22 13.16
CA GLN A 117 -22.85 19.88 13.55
C GLN A 117 -23.07 19.89 15.07
N TYR A 118 -21.99 19.88 15.87
CA TYR A 118 -22.09 19.91 17.33
C TYR A 118 -22.68 21.27 17.83
N SER A 119 -23.81 21.20 18.48
CA SER A 119 -24.40 22.35 19.20
C SER A 119 -23.69 22.58 20.55
N ASN A 120 -23.21 21.52 21.20
CA ASN A 120 -22.50 21.58 22.48
C ASN A 120 -21.03 21.90 22.28
N ALA A 121 -20.58 23.09 22.69
CA ALA A 121 -19.19 23.54 22.53
C ALA A 121 -18.15 22.65 23.24
N ARG A 122 -18.52 22.07 24.41
CA ARG A 122 -17.60 21.17 25.13
C ARG A 122 -17.39 19.86 24.39
N LEU A 123 -18.44 19.27 23.87
CA LEU A 123 -18.35 18.02 23.09
C LEU A 123 -17.60 18.26 21.77
N ARG A 124 -17.86 19.39 21.10
CA ARG A 124 -17.10 19.79 19.91
C ARG A 124 -15.60 19.91 20.18
N ALA A 125 -15.22 20.58 21.27
CA ALA A 125 -13.81 20.74 21.64
C ALA A 125 -13.14 19.38 21.94
N ALA A 126 -13.82 18.50 22.68
CA ALA A 126 -13.31 17.15 22.97
C ALA A 126 -13.12 16.32 21.70
N SER A 127 -14.11 16.34 20.80
CA SER A 127 -14.02 15.63 19.52
C SER A 127 -12.94 16.21 18.61
N ALA A 128 -12.74 17.53 18.57
CA ALA A 128 -11.66 18.16 17.82
C ALA A 128 -10.28 17.78 18.35
N GLN A 129 -10.12 17.66 19.67
CA GLN A 129 -8.88 17.19 20.29
C GLN A 129 -8.59 15.73 19.93
N GLU A 130 -9.61 14.88 19.93
CA GLU A 130 -9.48 13.48 19.54
C GLU A 130 -9.12 13.34 18.06
N LEU A 131 -9.74 14.09 17.16
CA LEU A 131 -9.36 14.13 15.75
C LEU A 131 -7.89 14.52 15.57
N SER A 132 -7.43 15.55 16.29
CA SER A 132 -6.02 15.98 16.21
C SER A 132 -5.06 14.89 16.66
N ARG A 133 -5.38 14.19 17.75
CA ARG A 133 -4.58 13.07 18.27
C ARG A 133 -4.53 11.92 17.27
N THR A 134 -5.67 11.50 16.78
CA THR A 134 -5.78 10.39 15.81
C THR A 134 -5.01 10.69 14.53
N ARG A 135 -5.05 11.93 14.03
CA ARG A 135 -4.25 12.35 12.88
C ARG A 135 -2.73 12.28 13.13
N ALA A 136 -2.29 12.64 14.32
CA ALA A 136 -0.88 12.57 14.68
C ALA A 136 -0.39 11.10 14.77
N GLU A 137 -1.21 10.22 15.33
CA GLU A 137 -0.95 8.79 15.41
C GLU A 137 -0.93 8.15 14.00
N TYR A 138 -1.92 8.46 13.17
CA TYR A 138 -2.00 8.05 11.78
C TYR A 138 -0.76 8.49 10.98
N LYS A 139 -0.37 9.76 11.10
CA LYS A 139 0.81 10.28 10.41
C LYS A 139 2.07 9.50 10.78
N THR A 140 2.21 9.15 12.05
CA THR A 140 3.36 8.34 12.52
C THR A 140 3.30 6.92 11.96
N LEU A 141 2.11 6.31 11.89
CA LEU A 141 1.90 4.99 11.35
C LEU A 141 2.27 4.96 9.85
N ILE A 142 1.68 5.82 9.04
CA ILE A 142 1.89 5.83 7.60
C ILE A 142 3.36 6.13 7.24
N GLN A 143 4.03 7.02 7.97
CA GLN A 143 5.45 7.27 7.78
C GLN A 143 6.31 6.02 8.02
N ARG A 144 5.97 5.20 9.02
CA ARG A 144 6.68 3.95 9.31
C ARG A 144 6.42 2.90 8.23
N MET A 145 5.19 2.78 7.74
CA MET A 145 4.81 1.84 6.68
C MET A 145 5.53 2.19 5.38
N THR A 146 5.49 3.45 4.96
CA THR A 146 6.18 3.94 3.76
C THR A 146 7.71 3.79 3.88
N ALA A 147 8.28 4.08 5.05
CA ALA A 147 9.73 3.89 5.26
C ALA A 147 10.14 2.41 5.21
N ALA A 148 9.27 1.48 5.58
CA ALA A 148 9.52 0.04 5.43
C ALA A 148 9.43 -0.37 3.94
N GLU A 149 8.42 0.12 3.23
CA GLU A 149 8.21 -0.13 1.80
C GLU A 149 9.40 0.36 0.96
N GLN A 150 9.90 1.57 1.19
CA GLN A 150 11.05 2.13 0.48
C GLN A 150 12.35 1.30 0.60
N ARG A 151 12.45 0.40 1.56
CA ARG A 151 13.59 -0.53 1.68
C ARG A 151 13.52 -1.71 0.72
N ILE A 152 12.41 -1.91 0.07
CA ILE A 152 12.18 -3.00 -0.89
C ILE A 152 12.94 -2.74 -2.20
N GLU A 153 12.89 -1.52 -2.71
CA GLU A 153 13.45 -1.14 -4.01
C GLU A 153 14.95 -1.48 -4.20
N PRO A 154 15.84 -1.20 -3.23
CA PRO A 154 17.25 -1.61 -3.37
C PRO A 154 17.44 -3.12 -3.49
N VAL A 155 16.60 -3.93 -2.85
CA VAL A 155 16.68 -5.40 -2.92
C VAL A 155 16.20 -5.89 -4.28
N LEU A 156 15.09 -5.34 -4.78
CA LEU A 156 14.58 -5.63 -6.13
C LEU A 156 15.60 -5.30 -7.21
N SER A 157 16.30 -4.17 -7.10
CA SER A 157 17.34 -3.78 -8.03
C SER A 157 18.48 -4.81 -8.09
N VAL A 158 18.96 -5.29 -6.94
CA VAL A 158 20.02 -6.32 -6.88
C VAL A 158 19.54 -7.65 -7.50
N LEU A 159 18.32 -8.07 -7.22
CA LEU A 159 17.74 -9.28 -7.81
C LEU A 159 17.61 -9.15 -9.33
N HIS A 160 17.11 -8.01 -9.81
CA HIS A 160 16.97 -7.72 -11.23
C HIS A 160 18.29 -7.76 -11.97
N ASP A 161 19.34 -7.10 -11.44
CA ASP A 161 20.67 -7.09 -12.04
C ASP A 161 21.24 -8.51 -12.18
N GLN A 162 21.02 -9.36 -11.18
CA GLN A 162 21.47 -10.76 -11.24
C GLN A 162 20.67 -11.59 -12.26
N VAL A 163 19.35 -11.36 -12.38
CA VAL A 163 18.53 -12.00 -13.41
C VAL A 163 19.03 -11.60 -14.81
N LEU A 164 19.32 -10.32 -15.03
CA LEU A 164 19.88 -9.83 -16.29
C LEU A 164 21.25 -10.45 -16.59
N PHE A 165 22.10 -10.56 -15.59
CA PHE A 165 23.41 -11.17 -15.74
C PHE A 165 23.29 -12.63 -16.19
N LEU A 166 22.46 -13.44 -15.54
CA LEU A 166 22.24 -14.84 -15.88
C LEU A 166 21.60 -15.02 -17.26
N LYS A 167 20.79 -14.07 -17.71
CA LYS A 167 20.14 -14.12 -19.03
C LYS A 167 21.14 -14.03 -20.20
N HIS A 168 22.28 -13.38 -20.00
CA HIS A 168 23.23 -13.07 -21.06
C HIS A 168 24.60 -13.78 -20.88
N THR A 169 24.75 -14.67 -19.92
CA THR A 169 25.95 -15.47 -19.68
C THR A 169 25.79 -16.88 -20.19
#